data_621bd2a0f2d295a733a7836675809160
#
_entry.id   621bd2a0f2d295a733a7836675809160
#
_cell.length_a   1.000
_cell.length_b   1.000
_cell.length_c   1.000
_cell.angle_alpha   90.00
_cell.angle_beta   90.00
_cell.angle_gamma   90.00
#
_symmetry.space_group_name_H-M   'P 1'
#
loop_
_entity.id
_entity.type
_entity.pdbx_description
1 polymer ?
#
loop_
_entity_poly.entity_id
_entity_poly.type
_entity_poly.pdbx_seq_one_letter_code
_entity_poly.pdbx_strand_id
1 'polypeptide(L)'
;MKSLLLASGFGTRLYPLTLTKAKALLEYKGKALISYIVDKVPQDIDILVNINKKFETDFRHWQDTIGRAVTLCVEPVLTEEQAFGAVGSLDYWIKAKNIGEDLLVIASDNYFEFDLSQFIAAYNGENTLVAVYDIGDKSKASQYGVVQLDGRRIAGFEEKPAQPKSSLIAVACYILPTRIFPLLFQCCAKGKRDNLGDFIAYLIGADEVHAYPFSETWFDMGSI
;
A
#
# COMPACT_ATOMS: atom_id res chain seq x y z
N MET A 1 5.98 -10.58 -11.95
CA MET A 1 5.53 -9.62 -10.88
C MET A 1 4.32 -10.21 -10.18
N LYS A 2 4.21 -10.09 -8.85
CA LYS A 2 2.99 -10.38 -8.07
C LYS A 2 2.42 -9.10 -7.48
N SER A 3 1.13 -9.10 -7.16
CA SER A 3 0.51 -8.01 -6.38
C SER A 3 0.29 -8.46 -4.94
N LEU A 4 0.61 -7.60 -3.97
CA LEU A 4 0.28 -7.79 -2.56
C LEU A 4 -0.58 -6.61 -2.08
N LEU A 5 -1.85 -6.88 -1.83
CA LEU A 5 -2.80 -5.93 -1.27
C LEU A 5 -2.73 -5.98 0.25
N LEU A 6 -2.38 -4.86 0.88
CA LEU A 6 -2.28 -4.76 2.34
C LEU A 6 -3.65 -4.42 2.93
N ALA A 7 -4.29 -5.40 3.57
CA ALA A 7 -5.63 -5.30 4.15
C ALA A 7 -5.69 -5.80 5.61
N SER A 8 -4.54 -5.95 6.29
CA SER A 8 -4.48 -6.45 7.67
C SER A 8 -4.70 -5.38 8.75
N GLY A 9 -4.87 -4.10 8.35
CA GLY A 9 -5.11 -3.01 9.29
C GLY A 9 -6.45 -3.12 10.03
N PHE A 10 -6.47 -2.78 11.32
CA PHE A 10 -7.68 -2.83 12.17
C PHE A 10 -8.62 -1.65 11.95
N GLY A 11 -8.13 -0.54 11.38
CA GLY A 11 -8.92 0.64 11.06
C GLY A 11 -9.50 1.35 12.28
N THR A 12 -8.80 1.34 13.42
CA THR A 12 -9.26 1.84 14.74
C THR A 12 -9.76 3.29 14.71
N ARG A 13 -9.22 4.13 13.81
CA ARG A 13 -9.67 5.51 13.62
C ARG A 13 -11.10 5.63 13.10
N LEU A 14 -11.64 4.58 12.48
CA LEU A 14 -12.99 4.53 11.93
C LEU A 14 -13.99 3.82 12.85
N TYR A 15 -13.65 3.60 14.13
CA TYR A 15 -14.62 3.04 15.07
C TYR A 15 -15.85 3.94 15.21
N PRO A 16 -17.07 3.37 15.29
CA PRO A 16 -17.37 1.94 15.43
C PRO A 16 -17.47 1.13 14.14
N LEU A 17 -17.35 1.73 12.94
CA LEU A 17 -17.57 1.07 11.64
C LEU A 17 -16.68 -0.16 11.43
N THR A 18 -15.45 -0.12 11.93
CA THR A 18 -14.44 -1.17 11.76
C THR A 18 -14.28 -2.08 12.97
N LEU A 19 -15.19 -2.02 13.94
CA LEU A 19 -15.22 -2.99 15.05
C LEU A 19 -15.49 -4.41 14.57
N THR A 20 -16.41 -4.53 13.61
CA THR A 20 -16.93 -5.81 13.10
C THR A 20 -16.65 -6.07 11.63
N LYS A 21 -16.15 -5.07 10.89
CA LYS A 21 -15.87 -5.19 9.45
C LYS A 21 -14.49 -4.61 9.13
N ALA A 22 -13.69 -5.32 8.33
CA ALA A 22 -12.40 -4.80 7.88
C ALA A 22 -12.55 -3.52 7.06
N LYS A 23 -11.63 -2.53 7.24
CA LYS A 23 -11.65 -1.26 6.51
C LYS A 23 -11.70 -1.46 4.99
N ALA A 24 -10.92 -2.41 4.46
CA ALA A 24 -10.87 -2.75 3.03
C ALA A 24 -12.19 -3.32 2.47
N LEU A 25 -13.06 -3.84 3.34
CA LEU A 25 -14.38 -4.37 2.99
C LEU A 25 -15.51 -3.35 3.18
N LEU A 26 -15.22 -2.13 3.64
CA LEU A 26 -16.21 -1.05 3.67
C LEU A 26 -16.68 -0.76 2.24
N GLU A 27 -17.97 -0.45 2.12
CA GLU A 27 -18.58 -0.25 0.80
C GLU A 27 -18.44 1.20 0.33
N TYR A 28 -18.05 1.33 -0.92
CA TYR A 28 -18.10 2.57 -1.67
C TYR A 28 -18.90 2.33 -2.94
N LYS A 29 -19.98 3.12 -3.18
CA LYS A 29 -20.86 2.97 -4.33
C LYS A 29 -21.36 1.52 -4.54
N GLY A 30 -21.70 0.82 -3.45
CA GLY A 30 -22.28 -0.53 -3.50
C GLY A 30 -21.30 -1.67 -3.73
N LYS A 31 -19.97 -1.41 -3.62
CA LYS A 31 -18.92 -2.41 -3.80
C LYS A 31 -17.85 -2.26 -2.75
N ALA A 32 -17.31 -3.38 -2.24
CA ALA A 32 -16.20 -3.34 -1.29
C ALA A 32 -14.99 -2.60 -1.88
N LEU A 33 -14.35 -1.73 -1.08
CA LEU A 33 -13.26 -0.87 -1.54
C LEU A 33 -12.13 -1.66 -2.21
N ILE A 34 -11.69 -2.76 -1.60
CA ILE A 34 -10.64 -3.63 -2.14
C ILE A 34 -10.99 -4.21 -3.52
N SER A 35 -12.30 -4.39 -3.82
CA SER A 35 -12.73 -4.93 -5.11
C SER A 35 -12.42 -3.99 -6.27
N TYR A 36 -12.42 -2.65 -6.03
CA TYR A 36 -11.98 -1.69 -7.05
C TYR A 36 -10.51 -1.86 -7.42
N ILE A 37 -9.67 -2.18 -6.43
CA ILE A 37 -8.24 -2.45 -6.66
C ILE A 37 -8.07 -3.76 -7.41
N VAL A 38 -8.75 -4.83 -6.98
CA VAL A 38 -8.68 -6.15 -7.62
C VAL A 38 -9.06 -6.07 -9.10
N ASP A 39 -10.08 -5.30 -9.46
CA ASP A 39 -10.50 -5.13 -10.86
C ASP A 39 -9.46 -4.41 -11.73
N LYS A 40 -8.64 -3.55 -11.13
CA LYS A 40 -7.61 -2.77 -11.83
C LYS A 40 -6.30 -3.54 -12.04
N VAL A 41 -6.01 -4.54 -11.20
CA VAL A 41 -4.78 -5.35 -11.36
C VAL A 41 -4.87 -6.17 -12.65
N PRO A 42 -3.88 -6.10 -13.58
CA PRO A 42 -3.86 -6.89 -14.81
C PRO A 42 -4.08 -8.39 -14.57
N GLN A 43 -4.74 -9.07 -15.52
CA GLN A 43 -5.19 -10.46 -15.36
C GLN A 43 -4.05 -11.47 -15.23
N ASP A 44 -2.88 -11.17 -15.76
CA ASP A 44 -1.65 -11.95 -15.72
C ASP A 44 -0.85 -11.81 -14.42
N ILE A 45 -1.29 -10.92 -13.50
CA ILE A 45 -0.64 -10.70 -12.22
C ILE A 45 -1.41 -11.42 -11.11
N ASP A 46 -0.74 -12.35 -10.42
CA ASP A 46 -1.29 -13.02 -9.23
C ASP A 46 -1.53 -12.01 -8.09
N ILE A 47 -2.70 -12.11 -7.45
CA ILE A 47 -3.08 -11.24 -6.33
C ILE A 47 -2.98 -12.01 -5.01
N LEU A 48 -2.12 -11.54 -4.13
CA LEU A 48 -2.06 -11.90 -2.72
C LEU A 48 -2.77 -10.81 -1.91
N VAL A 49 -3.64 -11.20 -0.99
CA VAL A 49 -4.35 -10.26 -0.11
C VAL A 49 -3.94 -10.54 1.32
N ASN A 50 -3.17 -9.63 1.91
CA ASN A 50 -2.74 -9.71 3.29
C ASN A 50 -3.87 -9.29 4.22
N ILE A 51 -4.32 -10.18 5.09
CA ILE A 51 -5.41 -9.95 6.05
C ILE A 51 -5.01 -10.39 7.45
N ASN A 52 -5.67 -9.86 8.48
CA ASN A 52 -5.54 -10.36 9.83
C ASN A 52 -6.56 -11.49 10.10
N LYS A 53 -6.27 -12.33 11.08
CA LYS A 53 -7.11 -13.48 11.48
C LYS A 53 -8.51 -13.06 11.98
N LYS A 54 -8.62 -11.87 12.59
CA LYS A 54 -9.88 -11.35 13.12
C LYS A 54 -10.98 -11.27 12.05
N PHE A 55 -10.62 -10.84 10.83
CA PHE A 55 -11.57 -10.63 9.73
C PHE A 55 -11.50 -11.71 8.65
N GLU A 56 -10.84 -12.84 8.91
CA GLU A 56 -10.68 -13.90 7.90
C GLU A 56 -12.01 -14.38 7.33
N THR A 57 -13.04 -14.57 8.16
CA THR A 57 -14.36 -15.03 7.71
C THR A 57 -14.98 -14.06 6.72
N ASP A 58 -14.91 -12.75 6.99
CA ASP A 58 -15.47 -11.72 6.12
C ASP A 58 -14.74 -11.68 4.77
N PHE A 59 -13.40 -11.81 4.80
CA PHE A 59 -12.61 -11.86 3.55
C PHE A 59 -12.85 -13.12 2.74
N ARG A 60 -13.13 -14.27 3.37
CA ARG A 60 -13.54 -15.48 2.66
C ARG A 60 -14.88 -15.31 1.97
N HIS A 61 -15.88 -14.74 2.66
CA HIS A 61 -17.16 -14.42 2.04
C HIS A 61 -16.99 -13.42 0.87
N TRP A 62 -16.18 -12.38 1.05
CA TRP A 62 -15.86 -11.45 -0.02
C TRP A 62 -15.19 -12.16 -1.21
N GLN A 63 -14.23 -13.05 -0.97
CA GLN A 63 -13.54 -13.84 -1.98
C GLN A 63 -14.51 -14.64 -2.85
N ASP A 64 -15.58 -15.19 -2.25
CA ASP A 64 -16.62 -15.93 -2.96
C ASP A 64 -17.49 -15.03 -3.87
N THR A 65 -17.49 -13.73 -3.64
CA THR A 65 -18.30 -12.77 -4.42
C THR A 65 -17.57 -12.14 -5.60
N ILE A 66 -16.26 -12.23 -5.66
CA ILE A 66 -15.46 -11.64 -6.73
C ILE A 66 -15.22 -12.63 -7.86
N GLY A 67 -15.27 -12.14 -9.11
CA GLY A 67 -15.05 -12.96 -10.33
C GLY A 67 -13.59 -13.25 -10.63
N ARG A 68 -12.65 -13.03 -9.68
CA ARG A 68 -11.21 -13.16 -9.88
C ARG A 68 -10.56 -13.97 -8.77
N ALA A 69 -9.63 -14.85 -9.15
CA ALA A 69 -8.83 -15.61 -8.19
C ALA A 69 -7.89 -14.67 -7.40
N VAL A 70 -7.94 -14.77 -6.08
CA VAL A 70 -7.03 -14.11 -5.15
C VAL A 70 -6.57 -15.12 -4.09
N THR A 71 -5.36 -14.95 -3.56
CA THR A 71 -4.86 -15.78 -2.46
C THR A 71 -4.90 -14.98 -1.17
N LEU A 72 -5.70 -15.41 -0.19
CA LEU A 72 -5.71 -14.81 1.14
C LEU A 72 -4.46 -15.23 1.91
N CYS A 73 -3.72 -14.25 2.38
CA CYS A 73 -2.54 -14.36 3.23
C CYS A 73 -2.92 -13.94 4.65
N VAL A 74 -3.24 -14.92 5.52
CA VAL A 74 -3.81 -14.66 6.85
C VAL A 74 -2.70 -14.54 7.89
N GLU A 75 -2.51 -13.32 8.45
CA GLU A 75 -1.65 -13.12 9.60
C GLU A 75 -2.33 -13.67 10.86
N PRO A 76 -1.61 -14.38 11.75
CA PRO A 76 -2.17 -14.94 12.99
C PRO A 76 -2.37 -13.85 14.06
N VAL A 77 -3.03 -12.76 13.69
CA VAL A 77 -3.18 -11.53 14.46
C VAL A 77 -4.65 -11.27 14.74
N LEU A 78 -5.01 -11.11 15.99
CA LEU A 78 -6.39 -10.90 16.46
C LEU A 78 -6.63 -9.50 17.02
N THR A 79 -5.57 -8.80 17.45
CA THR A 79 -5.63 -7.46 18.02
C THR A 79 -4.61 -6.53 17.39
N GLU A 80 -4.84 -5.21 17.51
CA GLU A 80 -3.95 -4.18 16.92
C GLU A 80 -2.53 -4.24 17.50
N GLU A 81 -2.41 -4.56 18.81
CA GLU A 81 -1.10 -4.66 19.47
C GLU A 81 -0.23 -5.79 18.92
N GLN A 82 -0.85 -6.81 18.31
CA GLN A 82 -0.14 -7.92 17.67
C GLN A 82 0.22 -7.63 16.22
N ALA A 83 -0.26 -6.52 15.63
CA ALA A 83 -0.10 -6.22 14.22
C ALA A 83 1.38 -6.19 13.81
N PHE A 84 1.68 -6.74 12.64
CA PHE A 84 3.04 -6.74 12.10
C PHE A 84 3.48 -5.37 11.61
N GLY A 85 2.52 -4.48 11.32
CA GLY A 85 2.72 -3.24 10.58
C GLY A 85 2.90 -3.49 9.08
N ALA A 86 2.76 -2.46 8.26
CA ALA A 86 2.76 -2.63 6.80
C ALA A 86 4.10 -3.17 6.27
N VAL A 87 5.24 -2.64 6.74
CA VAL A 87 6.58 -3.12 6.38
C VAL A 87 6.85 -4.51 6.98
N GLY A 88 6.37 -4.77 8.21
CA GLY A 88 6.46 -6.08 8.84
C GLY A 88 5.68 -7.15 8.10
N SER A 89 4.51 -6.82 7.56
CA SER A 89 3.71 -7.71 6.71
C SER A 89 4.43 -8.03 5.40
N LEU A 90 5.05 -7.03 4.76
CA LEU A 90 5.88 -7.26 3.56
C LEU A 90 7.05 -8.20 3.87
N ASP A 91 7.83 -7.93 4.93
CA ASP A 91 8.95 -8.79 5.35
C ASP A 91 8.49 -10.23 5.59
N TYR A 92 7.39 -10.38 6.32
CA TYR A 92 6.83 -11.71 6.65
C TYR A 92 6.39 -12.47 5.40
N TRP A 93 5.58 -11.84 4.52
CA TRP A 93 5.02 -12.55 3.36
C TRP A 93 6.02 -12.78 2.24
N ILE A 94 6.98 -11.88 2.01
CA ILE A 94 8.07 -12.11 1.07
C ILE A 94 8.82 -13.40 1.44
N LYS A 95 9.14 -13.58 2.73
CA LYS A 95 9.82 -14.77 3.24
C LYS A 95 8.90 -16.00 3.26
N ALA A 96 7.71 -15.89 3.83
CA ALA A 96 6.79 -17.03 3.99
C ALA A 96 6.29 -17.60 2.68
N LYS A 97 6.14 -16.78 1.63
CA LYS A 97 5.73 -17.21 0.28
C LYS A 97 6.90 -17.37 -0.67
N ASN A 98 8.14 -17.17 -0.21
CA ASN A 98 9.35 -17.22 -1.02
C ASN A 98 9.21 -16.39 -2.31
N ILE A 99 8.77 -15.11 -2.16
CA ILE A 99 8.54 -14.22 -3.29
C ILE A 99 9.88 -13.80 -3.88
N GLY A 100 10.21 -14.29 -5.07
CA GLY A 100 11.46 -14.04 -5.80
C GLY A 100 11.25 -13.16 -7.04
N GLU A 101 10.18 -12.41 -7.11
CA GLU A 101 9.84 -11.52 -8.23
C GLU A 101 9.40 -10.15 -7.71
N ASP A 102 9.43 -9.14 -8.60
CA ASP A 102 9.03 -7.78 -8.27
C ASP A 102 7.60 -7.73 -7.74
N LEU A 103 7.34 -6.83 -6.81
CA LEU A 103 6.10 -6.79 -6.05
C LEU A 103 5.36 -5.46 -6.24
N LEU A 104 4.13 -5.54 -6.76
CA LEU A 104 3.18 -4.44 -6.75
C LEU A 104 2.46 -4.43 -5.39
N VAL A 105 2.74 -3.43 -4.57
CA VAL A 105 2.18 -3.26 -3.23
C VAL A 105 1.12 -2.18 -3.24
N ILE A 106 -0.10 -2.48 -2.78
CA ILE A 106 -1.19 -1.50 -2.70
C ILE A 106 -1.88 -1.60 -1.34
N ALA A 107 -2.01 -0.47 -0.64
CA ALA A 107 -2.84 -0.41 0.56
C ALA A 107 -4.32 -0.42 0.18
N SER A 108 -5.08 -1.36 0.73
CA SER A 108 -6.47 -1.63 0.32
C SER A 108 -7.51 -0.67 0.88
N ASP A 109 -7.08 0.36 1.58
CA ASP A 109 -7.92 1.45 2.08
C ASP A 109 -7.91 2.69 1.18
N ASN A 110 -7.26 2.61 0.02
CA ASN A 110 -7.22 3.64 -1.00
C ASN A 110 -8.20 3.36 -2.14
N TYR A 111 -8.84 4.41 -2.62
CA TYR A 111 -9.54 4.44 -3.90
C TYR A 111 -8.75 5.32 -4.87
N PHE A 112 -8.58 4.87 -6.10
CA PHE A 112 -7.95 5.65 -7.16
C PHE A 112 -8.53 5.30 -8.53
N GLU A 113 -8.51 6.26 -9.46
CA GLU A 113 -9.03 6.09 -10.81
C GLU A 113 -7.94 5.96 -11.88
N PHE A 114 -6.68 6.26 -11.57
CA PHE A 114 -5.60 6.08 -12.55
C PHE A 114 -5.50 4.63 -13.05
N ASP A 115 -5.00 4.48 -14.27
CA ASP A 115 -4.81 3.17 -14.90
C ASP A 115 -3.57 2.47 -14.33
N LEU A 116 -3.80 1.37 -13.64
CA LEU A 116 -2.74 0.57 -13.02
C LEU A 116 -1.83 -0.08 -14.06
N SER A 117 -2.34 -0.36 -15.29
CA SER A 117 -1.51 -0.89 -16.37
C SER A 117 -0.51 0.15 -16.86
N GLN A 118 -0.89 1.43 -16.90
CA GLN A 118 0.04 2.53 -17.23
C GLN A 118 1.07 2.74 -16.14
N PHE A 119 0.68 2.64 -14.87
CA PHE A 119 1.60 2.68 -13.73
C PHE A 119 2.66 1.58 -13.85
N ILE A 120 2.24 0.34 -14.12
CA ILE A 120 3.14 -0.80 -14.30
C ILE A 120 4.03 -0.60 -15.54
N ALA A 121 3.50 -0.10 -16.65
CA ALA A 121 4.28 0.18 -17.86
C ALA A 121 5.33 1.30 -17.69
N ALA A 122 5.10 2.21 -16.71
CA ALA A 122 6.07 3.26 -16.37
C ALA A 122 7.26 2.76 -15.52
N TYR A 123 7.16 1.56 -14.99
CA TYR A 123 8.22 0.90 -14.21
C TYR A 123 9.36 0.46 -15.14
N ASN A 124 10.59 0.86 -14.81
CA ASN A 124 11.78 0.58 -15.63
C ASN A 124 12.43 -0.79 -15.37
N GLY A 125 11.86 -1.61 -14.48
CA GLY A 125 12.41 -2.92 -14.09
C GLY A 125 13.55 -2.85 -13.06
N GLU A 126 13.93 -1.67 -12.60
CA GLU A 126 15.09 -1.48 -11.74
C GLU A 126 14.78 -0.66 -10.47
N ASN A 127 14.26 0.55 -10.62
CA ASN A 127 14.06 1.48 -9.52
C ASN A 127 12.66 1.33 -8.91
N THR A 128 12.57 1.39 -7.58
CA THR A 128 11.27 1.46 -6.90
C THR A 128 10.41 2.57 -7.50
N LEU A 129 9.16 2.25 -7.85
CA LEU A 129 8.20 3.21 -8.38
C LEU A 129 7.10 3.49 -7.35
N VAL A 130 6.83 4.75 -7.08
CA VAL A 130 5.84 5.24 -6.11
C VAL A 130 4.81 6.09 -6.82
N ALA A 131 3.52 5.77 -6.68
CA ALA A 131 2.45 6.63 -7.15
C ALA A 131 2.36 7.89 -6.27
N VAL A 132 2.30 9.06 -6.92
CA VAL A 132 2.34 10.38 -6.27
C VAL A 132 1.17 11.23 -6.74
N TYR A 133 0.46 11.84 -5.78
CA TYR A 133 -0.71 12.67 -6.02
C TYR A 133 -0.49 14.09 -5.49
N ASP A 134 -0.91 15.10 -6.27
CA ASP A 134 -0.94 16.49 -5.79
C ASP A 134 -2.31 16.79 -5.19
N ILE A 135 -2.38 16.91 -3.86
CA ILE A 135 -3.63 17.24 -3.17
C ILE A 135 -3.98 18.74 -3.26
N GLY A 136 -3.16 19.56 -3.92
CA GLY A 136 -3.37 21.00 -4.13
C GLY A 136 -3.28 21.86 -2.90
N ASP A 137 -3.54 21.32 -1.71
CA ASP A 137 -3.51 22.01 -0.42
C ASP A 137 -2.38 21.46 0.46
N LYS A 138 -1.30 22.22 0.54
CA LYS A 138 -0.12 21.85 1.32
C LYS A 138 -0.42 21.62 2.81
N SER A 139 -1.40 22.33 3.39
CA SER A 139 -1.75 22.14 4.80
C SER A 139 -2.34 20.77 5.09
N LYS A 140 -3.07 20.19 4.12
CA LYS A 140 -3.66 18.85 4.22
C LYS A 140 -2.62 17.73 4.05
N ALA A 141 -1.48 18.02 3.43
CA ALA A 141 -0.40 17.05 3.22
C ALA A 141 0.20 16.53 4.53
N SER A 142 0.03 17.23 5.65
CA SER A 142 0.49 16.80 6.98
C SER A 142 -0.06 15.45 7.46
N GLN A 143 -1.09 14.93 6.79
CA GLN A 143 -1.69 13.63 7.13
C GLN A 143 -1.04 12.45 6.39
N TYR A 144 -0.15 12.73 5.42
CA TYR A 144 0.38 11.76 4.47
C TYR A 144 1.91 11.79 4.41
N GLY A 145 2.48 10.84 3.70
CA GLY A 145 3.88 10.87 3.30
C GLY A 145 4.12 11.94 2.22
N VAL A 146 4.80 13.02 2.58
CA VAL A 146 5.06 14.16 1.68
C VAL A 146 6.34 13.93 0.90
N VAL A 147 6.29 14.11 -0.43
CA VAL A 147 7.44 13.91 -1.31
C VAL A 147 7.94 15.23 -1.89
N GLN A 148 9.25 15.27 -2.14
CA GLN A 148 9.92 16.30 -2.92
C GLN A 148 10.56 15.63 -4.13
N LEU A 149 10.33 16.18 -5.31
CA LEU A 149 10.81 15.60 -6.58
C LEU A 149 11.99 16.38 -7.14
N ASP A 150 12.92 15.66 -7.74
CA ASP A 150 13.93 16.16 -8.67
C ASP A 150 13.75 15.38 -9.99
N GLY A 151 13.06 15.98 -10.93
CA GLY A 151 12.57 15.29 -12.13
C GLY A 151 11.64 14.13 -11.77
N ARG A 152 12.01 12.91 -12.13
CA ARG A 152 11.26 11.68 -11.74
C ARG A 152 11.71 11.09 -10.41
N ARG A 153 12.85 11.53 -9.90
CA ARG A 153 13.41 11.02 -8.64
C ARG A 153 12.69 11.62 -7.44
N ILE A 154 12.39 10.82 -6.45
CA ILE A 154 12.00 11.29 -5.11
C ILE A 154 13.29 11.67 -4.38
N ALA A 155 13.54 12.98 -4.26
CA ALA A 155 14.72 13.53 -3.60
C ALA A 155 14.54 13.70 -2.09
N GLY A 156 13.29 13.75 -1.61
CA GLY A 156 12.96 13.87 -0.18
C GLY A 156 11.61 13.24 0.13
N PHE A 157 11.51 12.68 1.34
CA PHE A 157 10.30 12.07 1.88
C PHE A 157 10.18 12.38 3.37
N GLU A 158 9.02 12.86 3.79
CA GLU A 158 8.71 13.12 5.21
C GLU A 158 7.35 12.49 5.55
N GLU A 159 7.32 11.54 6.48
CA GLU A 159 6.07 10.92 6.93
C GLU A 159 5.33 11.86 7.88
N LYS A 160 4.13 12.27 7.50
CA LYS A 160 3.22 13.13 8.29
C LYS A 160 3.90 14.34 8.94
N PRO A 161 4.59 15.17 8.16
CA PRO A 161 5.31 16.32 8.71
C PRO A 161 4.34 17.37 9.26
N ALA A 162 4.68 17.97 10.41
CA ALA A 162 3.89 19.07 10.98
C ALA A 162 3.86 20.30 10.06
N GLN A 163 4.90 20.48 9.26
CA GLN A 163 5.04 21.56 8.28
C GLN A 163 5.43 20.99 6.92
N PRO A 164 4.44 20.55 6.09
CA PRO A 164 4.72 19.97 4.80
C PRO A 164 5.49 20.89 3.87
N LYS A 165 6.51 20.37 3.18
CA LYS A 165 7.30 21.16 2.21
C LYS A 165 6.68 21.18 0.82
N SER A 166 5.79 20.24 0.53
CA SER A 166 5.12 20.06 -0.77
C SER A 166 3.63 19.71 -0.55
N SER A 167 2.80 19.88 -1.57
CA SER A 167 1.45 19.30 -1.68
C SER A 167 1.45 17.92 -2.34
N LEU A 168 2.62 17.46 -2.82
CA LEU A 168 2.76 16.12 -3.39
C LEU A 168 2.86 15.07 -2.28
N ILE A 169 2.01 14.06 -2.36
CA ILE A 169 1.96 12.97 -1.39
C ILE A 169 2.20 11.62 -2.07
N ALA A 170 2.87 10.71 -1.39
CA ALA A 170 2.93 9.33 -1.79
C ALA A 170 1.61 8.64 -1.42
N VAL A 171 0.91 8.11 -2.41
CA VAL A 171 -0.19 7.20 -2.16
C VAL A 171 0.37 5.78 -2.04
N ALA A 172 -0.21 4.97 -1.17
CA ALA A 172 0.35 3.65 -0.89
C ALA A 172 0.09 2.65 -2.05
N CYS A 173 0.67 2.95 -3.21
CA CYS A 173 0.73 2.12 -4.41
C CYS A 173 2.17 2.18 -4.95
N TYR A 174 2.91 1.07 -4.79
CA TYR A 174 4.35 0.98 -5.06
C TYR A 174 4.69 -0.23 -5.92
N ILE A 175 5.72 -0.13 -6.77
CA ILE A 175 6.40 -1.31 -7.32
C ILE A 175 7.76 -1.41 -6.67
N LEU A 176 8.00 -2.53 -6.01
CA LEU A 176 9.23 -2.85 -5.30
C LEU A 176 10.02 -3.90 -6.09
N PRO A 177 11.17 -3.56 -6.69
CA PRO A 177 12.00 -4.57 -7.36
C PRO A 177 12.60 -5.55 -6.35
N THR A 178 12.78 -6.79 -6.75
CA THR A 178 13.34 -7.86 -5.92
C THR A 178 14.65 -7.48 -5.25
N ARG A 179 15.49 -6.70 -5.97
CA ARG A 179 16.82 -6.28 -5.49
C ARG A 179 16.80 -5.43 -4.23
N ILE A 180 15.64 -4.77 -3.91
CA ILE A 180 15.54 -3.94 -2.68
C ILE A 180 15.01 -4.73 -1.47
N PHE A 181 14.59 -5.99 -1.62
CA PHE A 181 14.11 -6.78 -0.49
C PHE A 181 15.10 -6.88 0.67
N PRO A 182 16.43 -7.03 0.44
CA PRO A 182 17.39 -6.98 1.53
C PRO A 182 17.36 -5.67 2.33
N LEU A 183 17.12 -4.52 1.67
CA LEU A 183 16.96 -3.22 2.33
C LEU A 183 15.67 -3.15 3.14
N LEU A 184 14.56 -3.75 2.63
CA LEU A 184 13.31 -3.87 3.37
C LEU A 184 13.50 -4.71 4.65
N PHE A 185 14.19 -5.84 4.56
CA PHE A 185 14.48 -6.69 5.72
C PHE A 185 15.34 -5.96 6.75
N GLN A 186 16.34 -5.20 6.31
CA GLN A 186 17.18 -4.37 7.20
C GLN A 186 16.37 -3.25 7.87
N CYS A 187 15.47 -2.59 7.14
CA CYS A 187 14.56 -1.56 7.64
C CYS A 187 13.68 -2.14 8.76
N CYS A 188 13.07 -3.29 8.49
CA CYS A 188 12.23 -4.03 9.42
C CYS A 188 13.01 -4.45 10.69
N ALA A 189 14.24 -4.94 10.53
CA ALA A 189 15.11 -5.33 11.64
C ALA A 189 15.53 -4.14 12.53
N LYS A 190 15.56 -2.91 11.99
CA LYS A 190 15.78 -1.66 12.74
C LYS A 190 14.54 -1.15 13.48
N GLY A 191 13.43 -1.92 13.50
CA GLY A 191 12.19 -1.58 14.19
C GLY A 191 11.23 -0.69 13.40
N LYS A 192 11.54 -0.31 12.15
CA LYS A 192 10.67 0.47 11.27
C LYS A 192 9.73 -0.49 10.53
N ARG A 193 8.63 -0.88 11.19
CA ARG A 193 7.72 -1.93 10.71
C ARG A 193 6.34 -1.42 10.31
N ASP A 194 5.90 -0.28 10.86
CA ASP A 194 4.50 0.11 10.83
C ASP A 194 4.08 0.76 9.51
N ASN A 195 4.82 1.75 9.04
CA ASN A 195 4.41 2.58 7.91
C ASN A 195 5.25 2.31 6.66
N LEU A 196 4.59 2.19 5.51
CA LEU A 196 5.28 2.12 4.21
C LEU A 196 6.13 3.37 3.95
N GLY A 197 5.67 4.55 4.40
CA GLY A 197 6.40 5.80 4.28
C GLY A 197 7.77 5.78 4.98
N ASP A 198 7.87 5.16 6.16
CA ASP A 198 9.16 4.98 6.85
C ASP A 198 10.14 4.15 6.04
N PHE A 199 9.64 3.16 5.29
CA PHE A 199 10.47 2.37 4.39
C PHE A 199 10.91 3.19 3.17
N ILE A 200 10.02 3.97 2.56
CA ILE A 200 10.40 4.85 1.44
C ILE A 200 11.43 5.90 1.90
N ALA A 201 11.24 6.53 3.07
CA ALA A 201 12.21 7.45 3.66
C ALA A 201 13.59 6.79 3.90
N TYR A 202 13.59 5.53 4.33
CA TYR A 202 14.82 4.75 4.47
C TYR A 202 15.46 4.45 3.12
N LEU A 203 14.64 4.09 2.13
CA LEU A 203 15.09 3.65 0.81
C LEU A 203 15.74 4.78 0.01
N ILE A 204 15.19 6.00 0.02
CA ILE A 204 15.77 7.14 -0.70
C ILE A 204 17.18 7.51 -0.22
N GLY A 205 17.57 7.12 0.99
CA GLY A 205 18.95 7.27 1.50
C GLY A 205 19.91 6.17 1.05
N ALA A 206 19.41 5.08 0.48
CA ALA A 206 20.17 3.88 0.13
C ALA A 206 20.07 3.52 -1.35
N ASP A 207 19.03 4.01 -2.06
CA ASP A 207 18.72 3.65 -3.43
C ASP A 207 17.93 4.75 -4.16
N GLU A 208 17.81 4.64 -5.47
CA GLU A 208 17.00 5.55 -6.26
C GLU A 208 15.54 5.13 -6.31
N VAL A 209 14.64 6.07 -5.98
CA VAL A 209 13.18 5.88 -5.98
C VAL A 209 12.55 6.85 -6.96
N HIS A 210 11.72 6.33 -7.87
CA HIS A 210 11.02 7.11 -8.89
C HIS A 210 9.58 7.40 -8.50
N ALA A 211 9.08 8.55 -8.89
CA ALA A 211 7.69 8.95 -8.77
C ALA A 211 6.92 8.67 -10.07
N TYR A 212 5.67 8.26 -9.92
CA TYR A 212 4.64 8.27 -10.95
C TYR A 212 3.55 9.27 -10.56
N PRO A 213 3.63 10.53 -11.02
CA PRO A 213 2.59 11.51 -10.78
C PRO A 213 1.33 11.16 -11.58
N PHE A 214 0.15 11.29 -10.94
CA PHE A 214 -1.15 11.14 -11.56
C PHE A 214 -2.10 12.25 -11.08
N SER A 215 -3.19 12.48 -11.80
CA SER A 215 -4.17 13.56 -11.53
C SER A 215 -5.61 13.08 -11.41
N GLU A 216 -5.86 11.80 -11.68
CA GLU A 216 -7.17 11.19 -11.58
C GLU A 216 -7.61 11.11 -10.11
N THR A 217 -8.91 10.92 -9.88
CA THR A 217 -9.48 10.86 -8.53
C THR A 217 -8.74 9.88 -7.62
N TRP A 218 -8.36 10.37 -6.45
CA TRP A 218 -7.81 9.56 -5.38
C TRP A 218 -8.36 10.02 -4.03
N PHE A 219 -8.60 9.07 -3.12
CA PHE A 219 -8.83 9.34 -1.70
C PHE A 219 -8.46 8.13 -0.82
N ASP A 220 -8.13 8.40 0.42
CA ASP A 220 -8.00 7.42 1.50
C ASP A 220 -9.31 7.34 2.29
N MET A 221 -9.84 6.14 2.47
CA MET A 221 -11.08 5.90 3.24
C MET A 221 -10.97 6.35 4.71
N GLY A 222 -9.79 6.59 5.22
CA GLY A 222 -9.57 7.13 6.58
C GLY A 222 -9.73 8.64 6.68
N SER A 223 -9.84 9.34 5.54
CA SER A 223 -9.92 10.80 5.45
C SER A 223 -11.30 11.32 5.02
N ILE A 224 -12.30 10.42 4.88
CA ILE A 224 -13.70 10.72 4.52
C ILE A 224 -14.55 10.87 5.76
#